data_890f5118b0f371761174628b81cd5b83
#
_entry.id   890f5118b0f371761174628b81cd5b83
#
_cell.length_a   1.000
_cell.length_b   1.000
_cell.length_c   1.000
_cell.angle_alpha   90.00
_cell.angle_beta   90.00
_cell.angle_gamma   90.00
#
_symmetry.space_group_name_H-M   'P 1'
#
loop_
_entity.id
_entity.type
_entity.pdbx_description
1 polymer ?
#
loop_
_entity_poly.entity_id
_entity_poly.type
_entity_poly.pdbx_seq_one_letter_code
_entity_poly.pdbx_strand_id
1 'polypeptide(L)'
;MVPDAQIPVEPPIVVSPRSRLLAPWWHTLILVAVLLFASLNGTQGKHPLTEVSRSKVPEYIATMVWEWLMVGYIWLGIRKRVSMRELIGGRWASWEDFFLDVVYAAAFWGCALFVLGGMAKLMHLDEGGKMEAMRKSLGFLAPGSRLELAVWFCVSTTAGICEEIIFRGYLQRQFAAIGNSMLIGVLLSATVFGASHGYEGVARMFLIAVYGLMFGLMAWWRKSLRPGMIAHAWHDSLSGAVLRMLR
;
A
#
# COMPACT_ATOMS: atom_id res chain seq x y z
N MET A 1 -41.56 32.84 -42.50
CA MET A 1 -41.59 32.21 -41.20
C MET A 1 -41.08 30.80 -41.36
N VAL A 2 -39.84 30.52 -40.92
CA VAL A 2 -39.28 29.21 -40.90
C VAL A 2 -39.61 28.62 -39.53
N PRO A 3 -40.15 27.41 -39.44
CA PRO A 3 -40.45 26.82 -38.10
C PRO A 3 -39.15 26.52 -37.38
N ASP A 4 -39.06 26.91 -36.12
CA ASP A 4 -37.99 26.57 -35.23
C ASP A 4 -37.84 25.04 -35.15
N ALA A 5 -36.75 24.52 -35.74
CA ALA A 5 -36.35 23.15 -35.52
C ALA A 5 -35.89 22.98 -34.09
N GLN A 6 -36.75 22.39 -33.25
CA GLN A 6 -36.36 21.95 -31.92
C GLN A 6 -35.25 20.94 -32.04
N ILE A 7 -34.02 21.34 -31.65
CA ILE A 7 -32.89 20.40 -31.50
C ILE A 7 -33.28 19.38 -30.42
N PRO A 8 -33.27 18.07 -30.70
CA PRO A 8 -33.56 17.07 -29.67
C PRO A 8 -32.50 17.18 -28.59
N VAL A 9 -32.88 17.60 -27.39
CA VAL A 9 -32.00 17.50 -26.21
C VAL A 9 -31.91 16.02 -25.87
N GLU A 10 -30.80 15.38 -26.23
CA GLU A 10 -30.52 14.03 -25.77
C GLU A 10 -30.57 14.03 -24.24
N PRO A 11 -31.30 13.06 -23.64
CA PRO A 11 -31.33 12.96 -22.20
C PRO A 11 -29.89 12.72 -21.69
N PRO A 12 -29.49 13.33 -20.55
CA PRO A 12 -28.18 13.14 -20.00
C PRO A 12 -27.90 11.65 -19.87
N ILE A 13 -26.79 11.20 -20.44
CA ILE A 13 -26.35 9.81 -20.30
C ILE A 13 -26.15 9.58 -18.80
N VAL A 14 -27.15 9.03 -18.16
CA VAL A 14 -27.06 8.50 -16.80
C VAL A 14 -26.17 7.25 -16.89
N VAL A 15 -24.87 7.47 -16.84
CA VAL A 15 -23.91 6.39 -16.68
C VAL A 15 -24.20 5.80 -15.31
N SER A 16 -24.97 4.71 -15.30
CA SER A 16 -25.18 3.90 -14.10
C SER A 16 -23.78 3.47 -13.60
N PRO A 17 -23.34 3.91 -12.43
CA PRO A 17 -22.03 3.56 -11.90
C PRO A 17 -22.12 2.18 -11.22
N ARG A 18 -22.54 1.16 -11.93
CA ARG A 18 -22.20 -0.21 -11.56
C ARG A 18 -20.77 -0.43 -11.96
N SER A 19 -19.84 -0.01 -11.13
CA SER A 19 -18.44 -0.35 -11.26
C SER A 19 -18.34 -1.88 -11.32
N ARG A 20 -18.01 -2.41 -12.51
CA ARG A 20 -17.89 -3.86 -12.71
C ARG A 20 -16.77 -4.37 -11.80
N LEU A 21 -17.00 -5.48 -11.10
CA LEU A 21 -15.97 -6.19 -10.36
C LEU A 21 -14.75 -6.44 -11.25
N LEU A 22 -13.55 -6.16 -10.74
CA LEU A 22 -12.28 -6.41 -11.44
C LEU A 22 -12.00 -7.91 -11.56
N ALA A 23 -12.41 -8.67 -10.55
CA ALA A 23 -12.31 -10.14 -10.48
C ALA A 23 -13.57 -10.71 -9.79
N PRO A 24 -13.81 -12.02 -9.83
CA PRO A 24 -14.86 -12.64 -9.04
C PRO A 24 -14.67 -12.37 -7.55
N TRP A 25 -15.76 -12.19 -6.79
CA TRP A 25 -15.71 -11.87 -5.36
C TRP A 25 -14.92 -12.88 -4.50
N TRP A 26 -15.00 -14.18 -4.84
CA TRP A 26 -14.26 -15.23 -4.13
C TRP A 26 -12.72 -15.07 -4.30
N HIS A 27 -12.26 -14.57 -5.45
CA HIS A 27 -10.85 -14.25 -5.69
C HIS A 27 -10.36 -13.19 -4.69
N THR A 28 -11.17 -12.17 -4.42
CA THR A 28 -10.87 -11.14 -3.42
C THR A 28 -10.85 -11.72 -2.01
N LEU A 29 -11.82 -12.59 -1.67
CA LEU A 29 -11.86 -13.24 -0.35
C LEU A 29 -10.62 -14.11 -0.08
N ILE A 30 -10.19 -14.89 -1.07
CA ILE A 30 -8.96 -15.69 -0.95
C ILE A 30 -7.75 -14.79 -0.70
N LEU A 31 -7.59 -13.70 -1.47
CA LEU A 31 -6.49 -12.77 -1.27
C LEU A 31 -6.50 -12.17 0.13
N VAL A 32 -7.63 -11.66 0.59
CA VAL A 32 -7.78 -11.08 1.93
C VAL A 32 -7.48 -12.13 3.01
N ALA A 33 -8.01 -13.34 2.87
CA ALA A 33 -7.76 -14.43 3.81
C ALA A 33 -6.27 -14.78 3.88
N VAL A 34 -5.57 -14.85 2.75
CA VAL A 34 -4.13 -15.13 2.67
C VAL A 34 -3.31 -14.02 3.33
N LEU A 35 -3.64 -12.74 3.07
CA LEU A 35 -2.96 -11.58 3.68
C LEU A 35 -3.12 -11.58 5.21
N LEU A 36 -4.34 -11.79 5.70
CA LEU A 36 -4.63 -11.82 7.14
C LEU A 36 -4.01 -13.05 7.81
N PHE A 37 -4.06 -14.21 7.17
CA PHE A 37 -3.41 -15.42 7.68
C PHE A 37 -1.89 -15.25 7.78
N ALA A 38 -1.24 -14.64 6.79
CA ALA A 38 0.19 -14.34 6.82
C ALA A 38 0.53 -13.38 7.98
N SER A 39 -0.30 -12.35 8.20
CA SER A 39 -0.16 -11.42 9.33
C SER A 39 -0.23 -12.14 10.68
N LEU A 40 -1.21 -13.03 10.88
CA LEU A 40 -1.38 -13.79 12.12
C LEU A 40 -0.20 -14.72 12.39
N ASN A 41 0.32 -15.40 11.35
CA ASN A 41 1.49 -16.27 11.51
C ASN A 41 2.79 -15.47 11.75
N GLY A 42 2.92 -14.28 11.16
CA GLY A 42 4.04 -13.37 11.45
C GLY A 42 4.12 -12.96 12.91
N THR A 43 2.97 -12.84 13.61
CA THR A 43 2.94 -12.53 15.05
C THR A 43 3.40 -13.68 15.94
N GLN A 44 3.35 -14.92 15.43
CA GLN A 44 3.76 -16.11 16.19
C GLN A 44 5.25 -16.42 16.02
N GLY A 45 5.92 -15.84 15.03
CA GLY A 45 7.36 -15.96 14.81
C GLY A 45 8.14 -15.20 15.89
N LYS A 46 8.13 -15.71 17.12
CA LYS A 46 9.08 -15.30 18.17
C LYS A 46 10.45 -15.81 17.74
N HIS A 47 11.16 -15.03 16.91
CA HIS A 47 12.57 -15.29 16.70
C HIS A 47 13.30 -15.09 18.05
N PRO A 48 13.93 -16.13 18.63
CA PRO A 48 14.73 -15.96 19.83
C PRO A 48 15.82 -14.93 19.52
N LEU A 49 16.05 -13.97 20.42
CA LEU A 49 17.10 -12.94 20.31
C LEU A 49 18.52 -13.52 20.16
N THR A 50 18.67 -14.84 20.19
CA THR A 50 19.93 -15.58 20.07
C THR A 50 20.41 -15.76 18.61
N GLU A 51 19.62 -15.45 17.59
CA GLU A 51 20.02 -15.58 16.18
C GLU A 51 20.53 -14.28 15.53
N VAL A 52 21.20 -13.42 16.29
CA VAL A 52 21.78 -12.13 15.76
C VAL A 52 22.87 -12.33 14.70
N SER A 53 23.29 -13.57 14.45
CA SER A 53 24.41 -13.91 13.54
C SER A 53 23.99 -14.32 12.13
N ARG A 54 22.69 -14.48 11.82
CA ARG A 54 22.27 -14.98 10.51
C ARG A 54 21.93 -13.82 9.56
N SER A 55 22.41 -13.94 8.32
CA SER A 55 22.05 -12.96 7.26
C SER A 55 20.54 -12.95 7.02
N LYS A 56 19.97 -11.76 6.88
CA LYS A 56 18.53 -11.52 6.60
C LYS A 56 18.20 -11.52 5.09
N VAL A 57 19.22 -11.67 4.26
CA VAL A 57 19.03 -11.65 2.80
C VAL A 57 18.01 -12.70 2.32
N PRO A 58 18.00 -13.96 2.85
CA PRO A 58 17.00 -14.94 2.45
C PRO A 58 15.56 -14.50 2.77
N GLU A 59 15.33 -13.91 3.96
CA GLU A 59 14.02 -13.41 4.38
C GLU A 59 13.57 -12.25 3.48
N TYR A 60 14.47 -11.34 3.15
CA TYR A 60 14.17 -10.22 2.23
C TYR A 60 13.82 -10.71 0.83
N ILE A 61 14.56 -11.73 0.31
CA ILE A 61 14.25 -12.34 -0.98
C ILE A 61 12.89 -13.05 -0.92
N ALA A 62 12.61 -13.77 0.16
CA ALA A 62 11.33 -14.46 0.34
C ALA A 62 10.16 -13.46 0.36
N THR A 63 10.32 -12.31 1.02
CA THR A 63 9.31 -11.22 1.02
C THR A 63 9.07 -10.70 -0.39
N MET A 64 10.13 -10.39 -1.15
CA MET A 64 9.98 -9.92 -2.54
C MET A 64 9.26 -10.96 -3.40
N VAL A 65 9.63 -12.23 -3.29
CA VAL A 65 8.97 -13.33 -4.05
C VAL A 65 7.50 -13.43 -3.66
N TRP A 66 7.20 -13.38 -2.37
CA TRP A 66 5.83 -13.41 -1.85
C TRP A 66 4.97 -12.29 -2.44
N GLU A 67 5.44 -11.06 -2.41
CA GLU A 67 4.72 -9.90 -2.94
C GLU A 67 4.45 -10.01 -4.44
N TRP A 68 5.43 -10.44 -5.23
CA TRP A 68 5.25 -10.67 -6.66
C TRP A 68 4.29 -11.83 -6.95
N LEU A 69 4.26 -12.88 -6.12
CA LEU A 69 3.26 -13.96 -6.22
C LEU A 69 1.84 -13.41 -6.00
N MET A 70 1.65 -12.50 -5.04
CA MET A 70 0.34 -11.86 -4.81
C MET A 70 -0.07 -10.98 -6.01
N VAL A 71 0.86 -10.21 -6.58
CA VAL A 71 0.61 -9.44 -7.81
C VAL A 71 0.29 -10.38 -8.99
N GLY A 72 0.99 -11.50 -9.13
CA GLY A 72 0.70 -12.53 -10.12
C GLY A 72 -0.70 -13.13 -9.96
N TYR A 73 -1.10 -13.42 -8.72
CA TYR A 73 -2.45 -13.88 -8.40
C TYR A 73 -3.52 -12.84 -8.82
N ILE A 74 -3.30 -11.56 -8.48
CA ILE A 74 -4.19 -10.46 -8.91
C ILE A 74 -4.27 -10.41 -10.43
N TRP A 75 -3.14 -10.45 -11.13
CA TRP A 75 -3.12 -10.43 -12.59
C TRP A 75 -3.96 -11.55 -13.20
N LEU A 76 -3.87 -12.79 -12.66
CA LEU A 76 -4.71 -13.91 -13.10
C LEU A 76 -6.21 -13.61 -12.97
N GLY A 77 -6.61 -12.94 -11.90
CA GLY A 77 -8.02 -12.56 -11.67
C GLY A 77 -8.54 -11.47 -12.61
N ILE A 78 -7.71 -10.45 -12.88
CA ILE A 78 -8.13 -9.25 -13.60
C ILE A 78 -7.86 -9.29 -15.11
N ARG A 79 -6.92 -10.13 -15.61
CA ARG A 79 -6.36 -10.11 -16.98
C ARG A 79 -7.37 -10.09 -18.13
N LYS A 80 -8.59 -10.58 -17.88
CA LYS A 80 -9.69 -10.59 -18.87
C LYS A 80 -10.57 -9.33 -18.83
N ARG A 81 -10.34 -8.42 -17.86
CA ARG A 81 -11.21 -7.25 -17.61
C ARG A 81 -10.45 -5.92 -17.58
N VAL A 82 -9.26 -5.92 -16.99
CA VAL A 82 -8.45 -4.72 -16.80
C VAL A 82 -6.98 -5.09 -17.00
N SER A 83 -6.23 -4.23 -17.68
CA SER A 83 -4.78 -4.40 -17.81
C SER A 83 -4.04 -3.88 -16.59
N MET A 84 -2.84 -4.44 -16.29
CA MET A 84 -1.97 -3.92 -15.22
C MET A 84 -1.61 -2.45 -15.44
N ARG A 85 -1.42 -2.04 -16.69
CA ARG A 85 -1.15 -0.65 -17.06
C ARG A 85 -2.31 0.27 -16.64
N GLU A 86 -3.54 -0.14 -16.90
CA GLU A 86 -4.74 0.60 -16.49
C GLU A 86 -4.92 0.61 -14.98
N LEU A 87 -4.58 -0.50 -14.30
CA LEU A 87 -4.62 -0.60 -12.86
C LEU A 87 -3.69 0.41 -12.19
N ILE A 88 -2.48 0.59 -12.73
CA ILE A 88 -1.46 1.51 -12.22
C ILE A 88 -1.80 2.99 -12.55
N GLY A 89 -2.64 3.25 -13.56
CA GLY A 89 -2.97 4.62 -14.00
C GLY A 89 -2.15 5.09 -15.21
N GLY A 90 -1.76 4.16 -16.09
CA GLY A 90 -1.09 4.47 -17.35
C GLY A 90 0.44 4.50 -17.26
N ARG A 91 1.07 5.13 -18.27
CA ARG A 91 2.52 5.40 -18.33
C ARG A 91 2.75 6.90 -18.17
N TRP A 92 3.96 7.29 -17.81
CA TRP A 92 4.40 8.66 -17.99
C TRP A 92 4.43 8.97 -19.48
N ALA A 93 3.79 10.05 -19.90
CA ALA A 93 3.82 10.52 -21.28
C ALA A 93 5.05 11.40 -21.52
N SER A 94 5.56 12.04 -20.48
CA SER A 94 6.69 12.97 -20.53
C SER A 94 7.52 12.93 -19.23
N TRP A 95 8.67 13.60 -19.23
CA TRP A 95 9.48 13.80 -18.04
C TRP A 95 8.79 14.71 -17.02
N GLU A 96 8.00 15.66 -17.48
CA GLU A 96 7.19 16.53 -16.61
C GLU A 96 6.20 15.70 -15.78
N ASP A 97 5.52 14.73 -16.39
CA ASP A 97 4.61 13.81 -15.70
C ASP A 97 5.35 13.02 -14.60
N PHE A 98 6.57 12.55 -14.90
CA PHE A 98 7.39 11.85 -13.93
C PHE A 98 7.78 12.76 -12.77
N PHE A 99 8.31 13.95 -13.04
CA PHE A 99 8.70 14.89 -11.99
C PHE A 99 7.51 15.37 -11.18
N LEU A 100 6.35 15.52 -11.80
CA LEU A 100 5.11 15.86 -11.11
C LEU A 100 4.71 14.75 -10.12
N ASP A 101 4.79 13.48 -10.52
CA ASP A 101 4.53 12.35 -9.61
C ASP A 101 5.57 12.30 -8.46
N VAL A 102 6.83 12.66 -8.71
CA VAL A 102 7.87 12.81 -7.67
C VAL A 102 7.52 13.93 -6.69
N VAL A 103 7.07 15.09 -7.18
CA VAL A 103 6.63 16.21 -6.32
C VAL A 103 5.43 15.80 -5.45
N TYR A 104 4.45 15.12 -6.04
CA TYR A 104 3.31 14.59 -5.26
C TYR A 104 3.74 13.56 -4.23
N ALA A 105 4.68 12.68 -4.57
CA ALA A 105 5.25 11.71 -3.63
C ALA A 105 5.94 12.41 -2.45
N ALA A 106 6.73 13.45 -2.72
CA ALA A 106 7.43 14.22 -1.68
C ALA A 106 6.45 14.98 -0.77
N ALA A 107 5.47 15.67 -1.35
CA ALA A 107 4.45 16.39 -0.60
C ALA A 107 3.60 15.43 0.26
N PHE A 108 3.19 14.31 -0.31
CA PHE A 108 2.46 13.27 0.39
C PHE A 108 3.29 12.70 1.55
N TRP A 109 4.56 12.38 1.31
CA TRP A 109 5.44 11.81 2.32
C TRP A 109 5.64 12.77 3.50
N GLY A 110 5.87 14.07 3.23
CA GLY A 110 5.94 15.10 4.27
C GLY A 110 4.64 15.22 5.07
N CYS A 111 3.48 15.21 4.39
CA CYS A 111 2.17 15.20 5.04
C CYS A 111 1.97 13.95 5.90
N ALA A 112 2.36 12.77 5.40
CA ALA A 112 2.24 11.51 6.13
C ALA A 112 3.12 11.50 7.38
N LEU A 113 4.36 11.98 7.31
CA LEU A 113 5.23 12.12 8.49
C LEU A 113 4.60 13.01 9.56
N PHE A 114 4.02 14.14 9.15
CA PHE A 114 3.34 15.06 10.07
C PHE A 114 2.11 14.42 10.73
N VAL A 115 1.24 13.80 9.94
CA VAL A 115 0.01 13.15 10.45
C VAL A 115 0.34 11.98 11.35
N LEU A 116 1.18 11.05 10.88
CA LEU A 116 1.50 9.83 11.64
C LEU A 116 2.36 10.15 12.87
N GLY A 117 3.28 11.10 12.78
CA GLY A 117 4.07 11.58 13.92
C GLY A 117 3.19 12.26 14.98
N GLY A 118 2.25 13.11 14.54
CA GLY A 118 1.27 13.73 15.43
C GLY A 118 0.37 12.70 16.11
N MET A 119 -0.10 11.69 15.38
CA MET A 119 -0.91 10.60 15.95
C MET A 119 -0.10 9.72 16.90
N ALA A 120 1.14 9.38 16.57
CA ALA A 120 2.01 8.62 17.46
C ALA A 120 2.23 9.35 18.80
N LYS A 121 2.41 10.68 18.75
CA LYS A 121 2.50 11.53 19.93
C LYS A 121 1.19 11.56 20.74
N LEU A 122 0.04 11.74 20.08
CA LEU A 122 -1.28 11.71 20.75
C LEU A 122 -1.57 10.35 21.37
N MET A 123 -1.05 9.26 20.82
CA MET A 123 -1.17 7.91 21.36
C MET A 123 -0.08 7.61 22.42
N HIS A 124 0.76 8.59 22.75
CA HIS A 124 1.88 8.46 23.72
C HIS A 124 2.82 7.29 23.37
N LEU A 125 3.09 7.05 22.08
CA LEU A 125 3.96 5.96 21.63
C LEU A 125 5.45 6.28 21.79
N ASP A 126 5.80 7.54 22.02
CA ASP A 126 7.13 8.07 22.28
C ASP A 126 7.52 8.09 23.76
N GLU A 127 6.58 7.78 24.67
CA GLU A 127 6.76 7.86 26.11
C GLU A 127 6.94 6.48 26.76
N GLY A 128 7.48 6.47 27.98
CA GLY A 128 7.47 5.32 28.88
C GLY A 128 8.22 4.08 28.36
N GLY A 129 9.26 4.25 27.55
CA GLY A 129 10.03 3.15 26.99
C GLY A 129 9.36 2.43 25.82
N LYS A 130 8.18 2.89 25.36
CA LYS A 130 7.45 2.31 24.23
C LYS A 130 8.24 2.40 22.92
N MET A 131 8.99 3.50 22.73
CA MET A 131 9.89 3.65 21.58
C MET A 131 10.98 2.58 21.59
N GLU A 132 11.58 2.29 22.75
CA GLU A 132 12.60 1.24 22.86
C GLU A 132 11.99 -0.16 22.68
N ALA A 133 10.78 -0.40 23.19
CA ALA A 133 10.05 -1.65 22.95
C ALA A 133 9.74 -1.83 21.46
N MET A 134 9.34 -0.75 20.77
CA MET A 134 9.10 -0.74 19.33
C MET A 134 10.40 -1.00 18.56
N ARG A 135 11.51 -0.34 18.93
CA ARG A 135 12.83 -0.58 18.33
C ARG A 135 13.25 -2.03 18.46
N LYS A 136 13.06 -2.63 19.64
CA LYS A 136 13.34 -4.05 19.87
C LYS A 136 12.44 -4.96 19.03
N SER A 137 11.14 -4.65 18.94
CA SER A 137 10.18 -5.46 18.15
C SER A 137 10.44 -5.41 16.66
N LEU A 138 11.05 -4.33 16.13
CA LEU A 138 11.38 -4.17 14.71
C LEU A 138 12.85 -4.46 14.40
N GLY A 139 13.69 -4.66 15.40
CA GLY A 139 15.12 -4.89 15.23
C GLY A 139 15.45 -6.13 14.38
N PHE A 140 14.53 -7.10 14.33
CA PHE A 140 14.66 -8.26 13.46
C PHE A 140 14.58 -7.89 11.98
N LEU A 141 13.88 -6.80 11.61
CA LEU A 141 13.80 -6.31 10.24
C LEU A 141 15.00 -5.44 9.84
N ALA A 142 15.68 -4.81 10.80
CA ALA A 142 16.73 -3.84 10.54
C ALA A 142 17.95 -4.47 9.84
N PRO A 143 18.43 -3.90 8.69
CA PRO A 143 19.61 -4.42 8.01
C PRO A 143 20.87 -4.25 8.87
N GLY A 144 21.64 -5.33 9.06
CA GLY A 144 22.85 -5.36 9.88
C GLY A 144 24.15 -5.15 9.09
N SER A 145 24.16 -5.45 7.79
CA SER A 145 25.31 -5.32 6.91
C SER A 145 25.05 -4.35 5.74
N ARG A 146 26.12 -3.98 5.00
CA ARG A 146 25.97 -3.17 3.77
C ARG A 146 25.19 -3.92 2.68
N LEU A 147 25.40 -5.24 2.57
CA LEU A 147 24.66 -6.07 1.63
C LEU A 147 23.17 -6.12 1.99
N GLU A 148 22.86 -6.33 3.27
CA GLU A 148 21.46 -6.33 3.72
C GLU A 148 20.79 -4.98 3.49
N LEU A 149 21.49 -3.86 3.67
CA LEU A 149 20.97 -2.54 3.36
C LEU A 149 20.68 -2.36 1.85
N ALA A 150 21.58 -2.85 0.99
CA ALA A 150 21.37 -2.81 -0.45
C ALA A 150 20.15 -3.65 -0.86
N VAL A 151 20.02 -4.86 -0.31
CA VAL A 151 18.85 -5.72 -0.56
C VAL A 151 17.57 -5.11 0.05
N TRP A 152 17.67 -4.43 1.19
CA TRP A 152 16.56 -3.70 1.79
C TRP A 152 15.97 -2.64 0.85
N PHE A 153 16.80 -1.88 0.14
CA PHE A 153 16.29 -0.94 -0.88
C PHE A 153 15.52 -1.66 -2.00
N CYS A 154 15.93 -2.87 -2.37
CA CYS A 154 15.19 -3.68 -3.33
C CYS A 154 13.84 -4.14 -2.75
N VAL A 155 13.81 -4.58 -1.50
CA VAL A 155 12.58 -4.93 -0.78
C VAL A 155 11.63 -3.72 -0.71
N SER A 156 12.14 -2.56 -0.26
CA SER A 156 11.36 -1.33 -0.14
C SER A 156 10.74 -0.88 -1.48
N THR A 157 11.51 -1.02 -2.56
CA THR A 157 11.00 -0.72 -3.90
C THR A 157 9.94 -1.72 -4.34
N THR A 158 10.17 -3.01 -4.05
CA THR A 158 9.21 -4.08 -4.35
C THR A 158 7.92 -3.87 -3.55
N ALA A 159 8.01 -3.62 -2.24
CA ALA A 159 6.84 -3.34 -1.39
C ALA A 159 6.07 -2.12 -1.90
N GLY A 160 6.76 -1.00 -2.16
CA GLY A 160 6.12 0.21 -2.69
C GLY A 160 5.38 -0.02 -4.01
N ILE A 161 5.84 -0.91 -4.87
CA ILE A 161 5.15 -1.27 -6.12
C ILE A 161 4.03 -2.26 -5.87
N CYS A 162 4.35 -3.39 -5.23
CA CYS A 162 3.44 -4.52 -5.11
C CYS A 162 2.26 -4.20 -4.19
N GLU A 163 2.51 -3.57 -3.04
CA GLU A 163 1.46 -3.24 -2.09
C GLU A 163 0.52 -2.16 -2.62
N GLU A 164 1.03 -1.16 -3.36
CA GLU A 164 0.14 -0.20 -4.01
C GLU A 164 -0.74 -0.87 -5.08
N ILE A 165 -0.22 -1.85 -5.83
CA ILE A 165 -1.01 -2.65 -6.77
C ILE A 165 -2.07 -3.47 -6.03
N ILE A 166 -1.67 -4.15 -4.94
CA ILE A 166 -2.56 -5.03 -4.17
C ILE A 166 -3.68 -4.22 -3.52
N PHE A 167 -3.31 -3.19 -2.74
CA PHE A 167 -4.27 -2.49 -1.90
C PHE A 167 -5.01 -1.39 -2.65
N ARG A 168 -4.33 -0.51 -3.39
CA ARG A 168 -4.97 0.65 -4.06
C ARG A 168 -5.43 0.33 -5.47
N GLY A 169 -4.62 -0.43 -6.19
CA GLY A 169 -4.97 -0.88 -7.54
C GLY A 169 -6.13 -1.86 -7.53
N TYR A 170 -6.03 -2.92 -6.73
CA TYR A 170 -7.00 -4.01 -6.76
C TYR A 170 -8.04 -3.95 -5.63
N LEU A 171 -7.66 -4.09 -4.35
CA LEU A 171 -8.61 -4.21 -3.24
C LEU A 171 -9.51 -2.97 -3.11
N GLN A 172 -8.95 -1.78 -3.16
CA GLN A 172 -9.72 -0.54 -3.09
C GLN A 172 -10.78 -0.46 -4.20
N ARG A 173 -10.42 -0.75 -5.44
CA ARG A 173 -11.36 -0.71 -6.58
C ARG A 173 -12.36 -1.85 -6.52
N GLN A 174 -11.97 -3.01 -6.06
CA GLN A 174 -12.85 -4.18 -5.90
C GLN A 174 -13.89 -3.93 -4.80
N PHE A 175 -13.47 -3.40 -3.64
CA PHE A 175 -14.40 -3.03 -2.57
C PHE A 175 -15.29 -1.85 -2.96
N ALA A 176 -14.77 -0.90 -3.73
CA ALA A 176 -15.57 0.18 -4.28
C ALA A 176 -16.67 -0.35 -5.22
N ALA A 177 -16.34 -1.36 -6.02
CA ALA A 177 -17.30 -2.03 -6.90
C ALA A 177 -18.39 -2.79 -6.12
N ILE A 178 -18.01 -3.46 -5.03
CA ILE A 178 -18.95 -4.19 -4.15
C ILE A 178 -19.84 -3.22 -3.40
N GLY A 179 -19.25 -2.18 -2.77
CA GLY A 179 -19.95 -1.20 -1.94
C GLY A 179 -20.57 -0.04 -2.72
N ASN A 180 -20.43 -0.02 -4.05
CA ASN A 180 -20.91 1.06 -4.93
C ASN A 180 -20.43 2.47 -4.48
N SER A 181 -19.27 2.55 -3.83
CA SER A 181 -18.69 3.79 -3.31
C SER A 181 -17.17 3.71 -3.24
N MET A 182 -16.47 4.68 -3.82
CA MET A 182 -15.01 4.75 -3.72
C MET A 182 -14.54 4.98 -2.27
N LEU A 183 -15.32 5.71 -1.48
CA LEU A 183 -15.01 5.91 -0.05
C LEU A 183 -15.03 4.58 0.71
N ILE A 184 -16.02 3.72 0.47
CA ILE A 184 -16.07 2.35 1.04
C ILE A 184 -14.84 1.56 0.60
N GLY A 185 -14.47 1.67 -0.68
CA GLY A 185 -13.26 1.03 -1.21
C GLY A 185 -11.99 1.46 -0.48
N VAL A 186 -11.80 2.76 -0.30
CA VAL A 186 -10.66 3.34 0.42
C VAL A 186 -10.63 2.85 1.87
N LEU A 187 -11.75 2.94 2.60
CA LEU A 187 -11.83 2.56 4.01
C LEU A 187 -11.55 1.06 4.21
N LEU A 188 -12.21 0.19 3.46
CA LEU A 188 -12.00 -1.25 3.59
C LEU A 188 -10.59 -1.68 3.19
N SER A 189 -10.03 -1.11 2.11
CA SER A 189 -8.66 -1.41 1.70
C SER A 189 -7.65 -0.94 2.74
N ALA A 190 -7.82 0.24 3.32
CA ALA A 190 -6.96 0.77 4.38
C ALA A 190 -7.03 -0.10 5.65
N THR A 191 -8.23 -0.59 6.01
CA THR A 191 -8.42 -1.52 7.14
C THR A 191 -7.69 -2.84 6.90
N VAL A 192 -7.83 -3.44 5.71
CA VAL A 192 -7.12 -4.67 5.37
C VAL A 192 -5.61 -4.44 5.36
N PHE A 193 -5.14 -3.27 4.86
CA PHE A 193 -3.73 -2.90 4.87
C PHE A 193 -3.16 -2.83 6.29
N GLY A 194 -3.83 -2.14 7.21
CA GLY A 194 -3.43 -2.12 8.61
C GLY A 194 -3.45 -3.50 9.23
N ALA A 195 -4.51 -4.29 9.01
CA ALA A 195 -4.66 -5.62 9.57
C ALA A 195 -3.61 -6.63 9.05
N SER A 196 -3.13 -6.47 7.81
CA SER A 196 -2.04 -7.29 7.26
C SER A 196 -0.69 -7.03 7.95
N HIS A 197 -0.57 -5.95 8.73
CA HIS A 197 0.60 -5.58 9.53
C HIS A 197 0.40 -5.85 11.04
N GLY A 198 -0.55 -6.70 11.41
CA GLY A 198 -0.86 -7.03 12.81
C GLY A 198 0.34 -7.58 13.60
N TYR A 199 1.33 -8.18 12.94
CA TYR A 199 2.58 -8.64 13.54
C TYR A 199 3.42 -7.51 14.17
N GLU A 200 3.16 -6.25 13.81
CA GLU A 200 3.82 -5.08 14.39
C GLU A 200 3.13 -4.55 15.66
N GLY A 201 1.99 -5.14 16.03
CA GLY A 201 1.21 -4.76 17.20
C GLY A 201 0.08 -3.77 16.88
N VAL A 202 -0.94 -3.75 17.77
CA VAL A 202 -2.23 -3.06 17.52
C VAL A 202 -2.07 -1.56 17.25
N ALA A 203 -1.19 -0.87 18.01
CA ALA A 203 -1.00 0.57 17.84
C ALA A 203 -0.41 0.91 16.47
N ARG A 204 0.56 0.13 15.99
CA ARG A 204 1.15 0.30 14.67
C ARG A 204 0.19 -0.11 13.57
N MET A 205 -0.53 -1.21 13.74
CA MET A 205 -1.60 -1.63 12.83
C MET A 205 -2.58 -0.48 12.55
N PHE A 206 -2.96 0.28 13.59
CA PHE A 206 -3.82 1.45 13.45
C PHE A 206 -3.14 2.59 12.67
N LEU A 207 -1.88 2.94 12.99
CA LEU A 207 -1.13 3.96 12.25
C LEU A 207 -0.94 3.56 10.79
N ILE A 208 -0.66 2.28 10.51
CA ILE A 208 -0.53 1.75 9.16
C ILE A 208 -1.88 1.79 8.42
N ALA A 209 -3.00 1.55 9.09
CA ALA A 209 -4.33 1.72 8.50
C ALA A 209 -4.59 3.19 8.10
N VAL A 210 -4.20 4.16 8.95
CA VAL A 210 -4.29 5.59 8.62
C VAL A 210 -3.36 5.95 7.45
N TYR A 211 -2.15 5.43 7.43
CA TYR A 211 -1.24 5.58 6.31
C TYR A 211 -1.83 4.99 5.02
N GLY A 212 -2.45 3.81 5.15
CA GLY A 212 -3.23 3.17 4.10
C GLY A 212 -4.38 4.01 3.55
N LEU A 213 -5.10 4.68 4.44
CA LEU A 213 -6.17 5.63 4.08
C LEU A 213 -5.62 6.80 3.27
N MET A 214 -4.51 7.38 3.69
CA MET A 214 -3.87 8.50 2.98
C MET A 214 -3.44 8.10 1.57
N PHE A 215 -2.80 6.94 1.39
CA PHE A 215 -2.47 6.39 0.08
C PHE A 215 -3.72 6.15 -0.78
N GLY A 216 -4.78 5.60 -0.19
CA GLY A 216 -6.03 5.34 -0.88
C GLY A 216 -6.68 6.62 -1.42
N LEU A 217 -6.67 7.69 -0.62
CA LEU A 217 -7.18 9.01 -1.01
C LEU A 217 -6.32 9.62 -2.12
N MET A 218 -4.99 9.52 -2.03
CA MET A 218 -4.08 10.01 -3.07
C MET A 218 -4.29 9.25 -4.38
N ALA A 219 -4.37 7.92 -4.36
CA ALA A 219 -4.62 7.10 -5.53
C ALA A 219 -5.97 7.42 -6.18
N TRP A 220 -7.00 7.66 -5.38
CA TRP A 220 -8.32 8.07 -5.86
C TRP A 220 -8.28 9.45 -6.55
N TRP A 221 -7.66 10.43 -5.89
CA TRP A 221 -7.54 11.79 -6.40
C TRP A 221 -6.69 11.84 -7.68
N ARG A 222 -5.51 11.21 -7.68
CA ARG A 222 -4.57 11.22 -8.80
C ARG A 222 -4.97 10.29 -9.95
N LYS A 223 -5.84 9.32 -9.70
CA LYS A 223 -6.18 8.22 -10.63
C LYS A 223 -4.92 7.48 -11.11
N SER A 224 -3.91 7.43 -10.27
CA SER A 224 -2.60 6.83 -10.52
C SER A 224 -1.99 6.30 -9.21
N LEU A 225 -1.34 5.15 -9.28
CA LEU A 225 -0.61 4.56 -8.14
C LEU A 225 0.84 5.07 -8.05
N ARG A 226 1.37 5.66 -9.14
CA ARG A 226 2.79 5.98 -9.26
C ARG A 226 3.34 6.89 -8.16
N PRO A 227 2.69 8.02 -7.78
CA PRO A 227 3.16 8.82 -6.66
C PRO A 227 3.18 8.04 -5.35
N GLY A 228 2.18 7.17 -5.13
CA GLY A 228 2.11 6.28 -3.98
C GLY A 228 3.26 5.29 -3.95
N MET A 229 3.54 4.63 -5.07
CA MET A 229 4.67 3.70 -5.21
C MET A 229 6.00 4.35 -4.85
N ILE A 230 6.24 5.58 -5.32
CA ILE A 230 7.46 6.35 -5.03
C ILE A 230 7.54 6.70 -3.54
N ALA A 231 6.46 7.25 -2.97
CA ALA A 231 6.43 7.67 -1.57
C ALA A 231 6.57 6.49 -0.61
N HIS A 232 5.96 5.36 -0.93
CA HIS A 232 6.03 4.12 -0.15
C HIS A 232 7.46 3.55 -0.17
N ALA A 233 8.05 3.40 -1.35
CA ALA A 233 9.43 2.93 -1.48
C ALA A 233 10.42 3.83 -0.72
N TRP A 234 10.22 5.14 -0.71
CA TRP A 234 11.05 6.07 0.07
C TRP A 234 10.86 5.87 1.57
N HIS A 235 9.60 5.75 2.02
CA HIS A 235 9.29 5.56 3.44
C HIS A 235 10.01 4.32 3.99
N ASP A 236 9.87 3.19 3.33
CA ASP A 236 10.46 1.93 3.76
C ASP A 236 11.98 1.94 3.67
N SER A 237 12.52 2.52 2.59
CA SER A 237 13.97 2.67 2.41
C SER A 237 14.58 3.47 3.56
N LEU A 238 13.97 4.61 3.90
CA LEU A 238 14.44 5.48 5.00
C LEU A 238 14.21 4.82 6.36
N SER A 239 13.10 4.12 6.57
CA SER A 239 12.83 3.40 7.81
C SER A 239 13.91 2.35 8.10
N GLY A 240 14.33 1.56 7.11
CA GLY A 240 15.41 0.60 7.25
C GLY A 240 16.76 1.24 7.51
N ALA A 241 17.06 2.37 6.83
CA ALA A 241 18.30 3.12 7.07
C ALA A 241 18.35 3.69 8.49
N VAL A 242 17.25 4.27 8.99
CA VAL A 242 17.14 4.79 10.36
C VAL A 242 17.25 3.67 11.38
N LEU A 243 16.52 2.56 11.20
CA LEU A 243 16.61 1.40 12.09
C LEU A 243 18.04 0.85 12.19
N ARG A 244 18.79 0.87 11.09
CA ARG A 244 20.20 0.48 11.09
C ARG A 244 21.07 1.43 11.91
N MET A 245 20.82 2.76 11.83
CA MET A 245 21.59 3.76 12.59
C MET A 245 21.34 3.69 14.09
N LEU A 246 20.15 3.21 14.49
CA LEU A 246 19.74 3.07 15.89
C LEU A 246 20.14 1.72 16.49
N ARG A 247 20.81 0.87 15.76
CA ARG A 247 21.28 -0.47 16.16
C ARG A 247 22.67 -0.41 16.76
#